data_79ce63a5b71664b297c6f4832b9610cd
#
_entry.id   79ce63a5b71664b297c6f4832b9610cd
#
_cell.length_a   1.000
_cell.length_b   1.000
_cell.length_c   1.000
_cell.angle_alpha   90.00
_cell.angle_beta   90.00
_cell.angle_gamma   90.00
#
_symmetry.space_group_name_H-M   'P 1'
#
loop_
_entity.id
_entity.type
_entity.pdbx_description
1 polymer ?
#
loop_
_entity_poly.entity_id
_entity_poly.type
_entity_poly.pdbx_seq_one_letter_code
_entity_poly.pdbx_strand_id
1 'polypeptide(L)'
;MSLLANENFPKASVLLLRNMNYDVLSIREDNPSISDTGIMEIAEKEQRIIVTFDRDYGDLIFRYNFKPSKGVIYLRIETFWRKEPAIHVHYLLRL
;
A
#
# COMPACT_ATOMS: atom_id res chain seq x y z
N MET A 1 4.47 -8.35 -9.67
CA MET A 1 4.32 -6.95 -9.25
C MET A 1 4.41 -6.84 -7.74
N SER A 2 5.17 -5.89 -7.26
CA SER A 2 5.50 -5.78 -5.85
C SER A 2 4.74 -4.63 -5.19
N LEU A 3 4.07 -4.93 -4.08
CA LEU A 3 3.24 -3.98 -3.34
C LEU A 3 3.75 -3.84 -1.91
N LEU A 4 3.47 -2.69 -1.31
CA LEU A 4 3.69 -2.45 0.11
C LEU A 4 2.36 -2.03 0.70
N ALA A 5 1.79 -2.88 1.55
CA ALA A 5 0.51 -2.61 2.20
C ALA A 5 0.76 -1.89 3.53
N ASN A 6 0.18 -0.70 3.68
CA ASN A 6 0.28 0.07 4.90
C ASN A 6 -0.41 -0.66 6.06
N GLU A 7 -0.11 -0.23 7.29
CA GLU A 7 -0.58 -0.87 8.52
C GLU A 7 -2.09 -0.99 8.60
N ASN A 8 -2.83 -0.01 8.07
CA ASN A 8 -4.30 -0.03 8.10
C ASN A 8 -4.94 -0.86 7.00
N PHE A 9 -4.16 -1.46 6.11
CA PHE A 9 -4.69 -2.30 5.04
C PHE A 9 -5.07 -3.66 5.62
N PRO A 10 -6.29 -4.17 5.37
CA PRO A 10 -6.77 -5.40 6.03
C PRO A 10 -5.95 -6.63 5.67
N LYS A 11 -5.70 -7.46 6.68
CA LYS A 11 -4.94 -8.70 6.49
C LYS A 11 -5.59 -9.62 5.45
N ALA A 12 -6.92 -9.72 5.45
CA ALA A 12 -7.62 -10.56 4.48
C ALA A 12 -7.36 -10.10 3.04
N SER A 13 -7.25 -8.79 2.82
CA SER A 13 -6.90 -8.26 1.50
C SER A 13 -5.46 -8.54 1.13
N VAL A 14 -4.54 -8.47 2.10
CA VAL A 14 -3.14 -8.84 1.87
C VAL A 14 -3.04 -10.29 1.41
N LEU A 15 -3.73 -11.20 2.11
CA LEU A 15 -3.71 -12.62 1.77
C LEU A 15 -4.31 -12.88 0.40
N LEU A 16 -5.40 -12.19 0.06
CA LEU A 16 -6.02 -12.34 -1.24
C LEU A 16 -5.09 -11.88 -2.37
N LEU A 17 -4.41 -10.74 -2.19
CA LEU A 17 -3.44 -10.27 -3.17
C LEU A 17 -2.29 -11.25 -3.35
N ARG A 18 -1.80 -11.83 -2.26
CA ARG A 18 -0.76 -12.86 -2.34
C ARG A 18 -1.24 -14.08 -3.12
N ASN A 19 -2.50 -14.47 -2.95
CA ASN A 19 -3.10 -15.56 -3.72
C ASN A 19 -3.21 -15.22 -5.22
N MET A 20 -3.27 -13.94 -5.54
CA MET A 20 -3.29 -13.46 -6.93
C MET A 20 -1.88 -13.28 -7.50
N ASN A 21 -0.87 -13.80 -6.81
CA ASN A 21 0.55 -13.76 -7.21
C ASN A 21 1.21 -12.39 -7.12
N TYR A 22 0.68 -11.49 -6.29
CA TYR A 22 1.38 -10.24 -5.97
C TYR A 22 2.36 -10.49 -4.83
N ASP A 23 3.53 -9.88 -4.92
CA ASP A 23 4.50 -9.86 -3.83
C ASP A 23 4.15 -8.71 -2.91
N VAL A 24 3.55 -9.02 -1.76
CA VAL A 24 3.05 -8.00 -0.84
C VAL A 24 3.86 -8.00 0.45
N LEU A 25 4.53 -6.89 0.72
CA LEU A 25 5.13 -6.62 2.02
C LEU A 25 4.05 -5.95 2.88
N SER A 26 3.74 -6.54 4.02
CA SER A 26 2.74 -5.98 4.94
C SER A 26 3.44 -5.30 6.12
N ILE A 27 3.24 -3.99 6.26
CA ILE A 27 3.83 -3.23 7.37
C ILE A 27 3.26 -3.71 8.71
N ARG A 28 1.99 -4.10 8.73
CA ARG A 28 1.35 -4.63 9.93
C ARG A 28 2.07 -5.88 10.45
N GLU A 29 2.53 -6.76 9.54
CA GLU A 29 3.23 -7.98 9.92
C GLU A 29 4.69 -7.73 10.29
N ASP A 30 5.39 -6.93 9.51
CA ASP A 30 6.85 -6.84 9.56
C ASP A 30 7.38 -5.71 10.42
N ASN A 31 6.71 -4.56 10.44
CA ASN A 31 7.21 -3.39 11.16
C ASN A 31 6.08 -2.42 11.50
N PRO A 32 5.19 -2.79 12.43
CA PRO A 32 3.93 -2.06 12.65
C PRO A 32 4.06 -0.63 13.18
N SER A 33 5.22 -0.22 13.66
CA SER A 33 5.39 1.13 14.22
C SER A 33 6.30 2.02 13.38
N ILE A 34 6.59 1.62 12.16
CA ILE A 34 7.47 2.41 11.31
C ILE A 34 6.79 3.73 10.89
N SER A 35 7.58 4.78 10.77
CA SER A 35 7.09 6.09 10.31
C SER A 35 6.72 6.06 8.82
N ASP A 36 5.91 7.05 8.40
CA ASP A 36 5.53 7.18 6.99
C ASP A 36 6.76 7.40 6.10
N THR A 37 7.75 8.15 6.59
CA THR A 37 9.01 8.33 5.86
C THR A 37 9.76 7.00 5.71
N GLY A 38 9.77 6.18 6.75
CA GLY A 38 10.37 4.85 6.69
C GLY A 38 9.69 3.95 5.67
N ILE A 39 8.37 4.03 5.59
CA ILE A 39 7.61 3.27 4.59
C ILE A 39 7.99 3.71 3.18
N MET A 40 8.09 5.02 2.95
CA MET A 40 8.51 5.57 1.66
C MET A 40 9.90 5.08 1.26
N GLU A 41 10.83 5.05 2.22
CA GLU A 41 12.19 4.57 1.97
C GLU A 41 12.21 3.09 1.57
N ILE A 42 11.43 2.25 2.26
CA ILE A 42 11.33 0.82 1.92
C ILE A 42 10.73 0.65 0.52
N ALA A 43 9.66 1.37 0.23
CA ALA A 43 9.00 1.28 -1.06
C ALA A 43 9.96 1.64 -2.20
N GLU A 44 10.78 2.68 -2.01
CA GLU A 44 11.74 3.10 -3.01
C GLU A 44 12.88 2.08 -3.15
N LYS A 45 13.41 1.61 -2.04
CA LYS A 45 14.51 0.64 -2.04
C LYS A 45 14.11 -0.66 -2.71
N GLU A 46 12.89 -1.14 -2.44
CA GLU A 46 12.40 -2.41 -2.96
C GLU A 46 11.54 -2.27 -4.21
N GLN A 47 11.36 -1.05 -4.69
CA GLN A 47 10.58 -0.75 -5.90
C GLN A 47 9.17 -1.30 -5.79
N ARG A 48 8.48 -0.95 -4.69
CA ARG A 48 7.10 -1.38 -4.41
C ARG A 48 6.11 -0.24 -4.58
N ILE A 49 4.91 -0.58 -5.04
CA ILE A 49 3.78 0.34 -5.07
C ILE A 49 3.15 0.35 -3.67
N ILE A 50 2.99 1.53 -3.07
CA ILE A 50 2.34 1.65 -1.76
C ILE A 50 0.84 1.60 -1.94
N VAL A 51 0.14 0.77 -1.15
CA VAL A 51 -1.32 0.75 -1.10
C VAL A 51 -1.75 1.17 0.29
N THR A 52 -2.63 2.18 0.38
CA THR A 52 -2.98 2.79 1.66
C THR A 52 -4.36 3.43 1.62
N PHE A 53 -4.97 3.58 2.81
CA PHE A 53 -6.16 4.40 3.01
C PHE A 53 -5.82 5.78 3.58
N ASP A 54 -4.56 6.02 3.89
CA ASP A 54 -4.13 7.22 4.60
C ASP A 54 -3.78 8.34 3.61
N ARG A 55 -4.58 9.41 3.66
CA ARG A 55 -4.37 10.58 2.80
C ARG A 55 -3.09 11.35 3.14
N ASP A 56 -2.50 11.12 4.31
CA ASP A 56 -1.27 11.79 4.70
C ASP A 56 -0.11 11.49 3.75
N TYR A 57 -0.16 10.39 3.02
CA TYR A 57 0.84 10.10 1.98
C TYR A 57 0.83 11.15 0.88
N GLY A 58 -0.34 11.71 0.55
CA GLY A 58 -0.42 12.82 -0.39
C GLY A 58 0.34 14.04 0.13
N ASP A 59 0.18 14.34 1.42
CA ASP A 59 0.89 15.45 2.06
C ASP A 59 2.41 15.24 2.04
N LEU A 60 2.87 14.02 2.31
CA LEU A 60 4.29 13.70 2.27
C LEU A 60 4.88 13.93 0.89
N ILE A 61 4.20 13.49 -0.14
CA ILE A 61 4.64 13.69 -1.52
C ILE A 61 4.71 15.19 -1.83
N PHE A 62 3.69 15.93 -1.44
CA PHE A 62 3.58 17.35 -1.75
C PHE A 62 4.57 18.20 -0.96
N ARG A 63 4.66 18.00 0.38
CA ARG A 63 5.48 18.83 1.26
C ARG A 63 6.95 18.48 1.27
N TYR A 64 7.27 17.19 1.22
CA TYR A 64 8.62 16.70 1.39
C TYR A 64 9.24 16.19 0.10
N ASN A 65 8.51 16.31 -0.99
CA ASN A 65 8.99 15.89 -2.31
C ASN A 65 9.38 14.41 -2.36
N PHE A 66 8.73 13.58 -1.56
CA PHE A 66 8.90 12.14 -1.65
C PHE A 66 8.11 11.63 -2.85
N LYS A 67 8.80 11.18 -3.88
CA LYS A 67 8.18 10.69 -5.10
C LYS A 67 8.56 9.23 -5.30
N PRO A 68 7.81 8.28 -4.70
CA PRO A 68 8.12 6.87 -4.89
C PRO A 68 8.04 6.52 -6.37
N SER A 69 9.08 5.86 -6.88
CA SER A 69 9.22 5.58 -8.31
C SER A 69 8.05 4.76 -8.86
N LYS A 70 7.49 3.88 -8.03
CA LYS A 70 6.38 3.02 -8.45
C LYS A 70 5.01 3.58 -8.10
N GLY A 71 4.95 4.67 -7.33
CA GLY A 71 3.72 5.36 -7.03
C GLY A 71 2.98 4.87 -5.80
N VAL A 72 1.84 5.49 -5.55
CA VAL A 72 0.99 5.19 -4.40
C VAL A 72 -0.45 5.00 -4.91
N ILE A 73 -1.08 3.91 -4.49
CA ILE A 73 -2.51 3.71 -4.69
C ILE A 73 -3.20 4.11 -3.39
N TYR A 74 -3.96 5.19 -3.46
CA TYR A 74 -4.74 5.70 -2.34
C TYR A 74 -6.19 5.30 -2.52
N LEU A 75 -6.72 4.51 -1.57
CA LEU A 75 -8.09 4.03 -1.62
C LEU A 75 -8.98 4.89 -0.72
N ARG A 76 -10.08 5.39 -1.28
CA ARG A 76 -11.08 6.18 -0.56
C ARG A 76 -12.37 5.39 -0.46
N ILE A 77 -12.37 4.39 0.41
CA ILE A 77 -13.53 3.54 0.66
C ILE A 77 -13.96 3.74 2.10
N GLU A 78 -15.16 4.25 2.32
CA GLU A 78 -15.64 4.55 3.68
C GLU A 78 -16.06 3.30 4.43
N THR A 79 -16.77 2.40 3.75
CA THR A 79 -17.20 1.13 4.35
C THR A 79 -16.88 0.01 3.37
N PHE A 80 -16.33 -1.08 3.89
CA PHE A 80 -15.96 -2.20 3.04
C PHE A 80 -15.87 -3.50 3.85
N TRP A 81 -16.01 -4.63 3.17
CA TRP A 81 -15.65 -5.91 3.75
C TRP A 81 -14.16 -6.17 3.50
N ARG A 82 -13.57 -7.05 4.31
CA ARG A 82 -12.11 -7.15 4.43
C ARG A 82 -11.34 -7.43 3.15
N LYS A 83 -11.95 -8.10 2.18
CA LYS A 83 -11.30 -8.44 0.91
C LYS A 83 -11.53 -7.41 -0.19
N GLU A 84 -12.45 -6.48 0.01
CA GLU A 84 -12.80 -5.49 -1.00
C GLU A 84 -11.61 -4.60 -1.42
N PRO A 85 -10.77 -4.12 -0.48
CA PRO A 85 -9.60 -3.35 -0.89
C PRO A 85 -8.68 -4.08 -1.86
N ALA A 86 -8.47 -5.39 -1.65
CA ALA A 86 -7.65 -6.17 -2.57
C ALA A 86 -8.23 -6.21 -3.98
N ILE A 87 -9.54 -6.35 -4.07
CA ILE A 87 -10.24 -6.39 -5.36
C ILE A 87 -10.07 -5.07 -6.11
N HIS A 88 -10.20 -3.94 -5.41
CA HIS A 88 -9.98 -2.63 -6.02
C HIS A 88 -8.55 -2.46 -6.51
N VAL A 89 -7.57 -2.85 -5.71
CA VAL A 89 -6.16 -2.78 -6.09
C VAL A 89 -5.90 -3.63 -7.33
N HIS A 90 -6.37 -4.86 -7.31
CA HIS A 90 -6.20 -5.77 -8.43
C HIS A 90 -6.80 -5.19 -9.72
N TYR A 91 -8.01 -4.64 -9.62
CA TYR A 91 -8.69 -4.04 -10.76
C TYR A 91 -7.89 -2.88 -11.35
N LEU A 92 -7.37 -1.99 -10.49
CA LEU A 92 -6.57 -0.85 -10.92
C LEU A 92 -5.29 -1.30 -11.62
N LEU A 93 -4.64 -2.33 -11.10
CA LEU A 93 -3.39 -2.81 -11.66
C LEU A 93 -3.56 -3.57 -12.98
N ARG A 94 -4.79 -3.98 -13.30
CA ARG A 94 -5.10 -4.66 -14.56
C ARG A 94 -5.53 -3.69 -15.67
N LEU A 95 -5.70 -2.42 -15.34
CA LEU A 95 -5.99 -1.41 -16.35
C LEU A 95 -4.77 -1.14 -17.20
#